data_86edf85bedab927349d717188e7e337e
#
_entry.id   86edf85bedab927349d717188e7e337e
#
_cell.length_a   1.000
_cell.length_b   1.000
_cell.length_c   1.000
_cell.angle_alpha   90.00
_cell.angle_beta   90.00
_cell.angle_gamma   90.00
#
_symmetry.space_group_name_H-M   'P 1'
#
loop_
_entity.id
_entity.type
_entity.pdbx_description
1 polymer ?
#
loop_
_entity_poly.entity_id
_entity_poly.type
_entity_poly.pdbx_seq_one_letter_code
_entity_poly.pdbx_strand_id
1 'polypeptide(L)'
;VTAAARPQIRSLRPPLDDVVAGLTVALVLIPQSLAYAALAGLPPSAGIMAAIFPPLASALLGSSPYLQTGPTALTSLLTLGVLAGTFVPGSPGYVQAAALLALMVGVTRVVIGLARFGALAYFMSLPVLRGFTSGAAVLIVVSQVPALLGRGSSGLGVWAAAWRAVSEPARYNVAAIALAALTVVLVRGLKRVSPLVPGVLVAVVVGLVATAVFGNVAPVLGPMPTSLSLPSLALPWGQAGNLVLGAAVIAVVGFAEPAAIARTFAQRGRPWNADRELVAQGAANLAAGVMHGMPVGGSFSRSALGRQAGARTRLSGAVAGLAVLAFLPFAGVLEGLPRSVLAAIVVLSAVSLLQVRELFQLWRYAKSQASTALATFALTLVMAPRVDYAVVLGVSLAVFTHLYREAQLGVTVEREGDTVTIRFAGVLWFGSLQYLERALDRLEQDLAGVRRVVLDTSRLGRVDFSALMLLHDAEERLSDMGLEVAITGLHGRGEMVMGRIRRG
;
A
#
# COMPACT_ATOMS: atom_id res chain seq x y z
N VAL A 1 -32.83 4.14 -20.64
CA VAL A 1 -33.51 3.75 -19.40
C VAL A 1 -33.13 2.30 -19.11
N THR A 2 -32.03 2.09 -18.38
CA THR A 2 -31.58 0.76 -17.95
C THR A 2 -32.07 0.52 -16.53
N ALA A 3 -32.90 -0.49 -16.37
CA ALA A 3 -33.44 -0.93 -15.10
C ALA A 3 -32.34 -1.23 -14.11
N ALA A 4 -32.31 -0.50 -13.00
CA ALA A 4 -31.44 -0.75 -11.87
C ALA A 4 -31.73 -2.15 -11.32
N ALA A 5 -30.81 -3.08 -11.48
CA ALA A 5 -30.88 -4.40 -10.89
C ALA A 5 -30.94 -4.24 -9.36
N ARG A 6 -32.08 -4.58 -8.77
CA ARG A 6 -32.26 -4.64 -7.31
C ARG A 6 -31.17 -5.55 -6.71
N PRO A 7 -30.53 -5.17 -5.61
CA PRO A 7 -29.62 -6.05 -4.91
C PRO A 7 -30.43 -7.26 -4.37
N GLN A 8 -30.24 -8.41 -4.97
CA GLN A 8 -30.74 -9.66 -4.39
C GLN A 8 -30.02 -9.85 -3.04
N ILE A 9 -30.75 -9.68 -1.95
CA ILE A 9 -30.39 -10.18 -0.63
C ILE A 9 -30.47 -11.71 -0.74
N ARG A 10 -29.41 -12.32 -1.33
CA ARG A 10 -29.23 -13.77 -1.28
C ARG A 10 -28.98 -14.15 0.17
N SER A 11 -29.61 -15.23 0.62
CA SER A 11 -29.59 -15.79 1.95
C SER A 11 -28.30 -15.52 2.70
N LEU A 12 -28.38 -15.04 3.94
CA LEU A 12 -27.25 -14.82 4.87
C LEU A 12 -26.53 -16.13 5.26
N ARG A 13 -26.98 -17.28 4.72
CA ARG A 13 -26.30 -18.56 4.94
C ARG A 13 -25.15 -18.71 3.93
N PRO A 14 -23.90 -18.84 4.42
CA PRO A 14 -22.77 -19.06 3.52
C PRO A 14 -22.94 -20.40 2.78
N PRO A 15 -22.65 -20.44 1.45
CA PRO A 15 -22.53 -21.71 0.75
C PRO A 15 -21.48 -22.58 1.41
N LEU A 16 -21.62 -23.89 1.32
CA LEU A 16 -20.69 -24.86 1.92
C LEU A 16 -19.23 -24.57 1.49
N ASP A 17 -19.06 -24.18 0.25
CA ASP A 17 -17.76 -23.79 -0.32
C ASP A 17 -17.13 -22.58 0.41
N ASP A 18 -17.95 -21.60 0.82
CA ASP A 18 -17.45 -20.44 1.60
C ASP A 18 -17.08 -20.84 3.03
N VAL A 19 -17.77 -21.85 3.60
CA VAL A 19 -17.42 -22.39 4.93
C VAL A 19 -16.06 -23.09 4.85
N VAL A 20 -15.87 -23.98 3.90
CA VAL A 20 -14.57 -24.69 3.71
C VAL A 20 -13.44 -23.70 3.45
N ALA A 21 -13.68 -22.75 2.54
CA ALA A 21 -12.69 -21.71 2.23
C ALA A 21 -12.36 -20.84 3.44
N GLY A 22 -13.37 -20.41 4.21
CA GLY A 22 -13.18 -19.61 5.41
C GLY A 22 -12.39 -20.34 6.50
N LEU A 23 -12.71 -21.61 6.76
CA LEU A 23 -11.95 -22.44 7.69
C LEU A 23 -10.49 -22.62 7.23
N THR A 24 -10.28 -22.88 5.93
CA THR A 24 -8.93 -23.00 5.35
C THR A 24 -8.14 -21.71 5.55
N VAL A 25 -8.76 -20.55 5.33
CA VAL A 25 -8.13 -19.24 5.56
C VAL A 25 -7.83 -19.02 7.03
N ALA A 26 -8.74 -19.38 7.95
CA ALA A 26 -8.56 -19.23 9.42
C ALA A 26 -7.32 -19.97 9.92
N LEU A 27 -7.05 -21.18 9.41
CA LEU A 27 -5.88 -21.99 9.78
C LEU A 27 -4.54 -21.28 9.47
N VAL A 28 -4.54 -20.40 8.48
CA VAL A 28 -3.37 -19.58 8.12
C VAL A 28 -3.43 -18.21 8.81
N LEU A 29 -4.63 -17.65 8.96
CA LEU A 29 -4.84 -16.32 9.55
C LEU A 29 -4.40 -16.28 11.02
N ILE A 30 -4.70 -17.34 11.82
CA ILE A 30 -4.34 -17.40 13.24
C ILE A 30 -2.83 -17.20 13.45
N PRO A 31 -1.93 -18.07 12.96
CA PRO A 31 -0.49 -17.89 13.18
C PRO A 31 0.05 -16.62 12.51
N GLN A 32 -0.47 -16.23 11.35
CA GLN A 32 -0.06 -14.98 10.71
C GLN A 32 -0.43 -13.75 11.54
N SER A 33 -1.60 -13.74 12.19
CA SER A 33 -2.03 -12.60 13.02
C SER A 33 -1.10 -12.38 14.22
N LEU A 34 -0.64 -13.47 14.83
CA LEU A 34 0.34 -13.43 15.93
C LEU A 34 1.70 -12.91 15.45
N ALA A 35 2.14 -13.43 14.31
CA ALA A 35 3.41 -13.03 13.69
C ALA A 35 3.41 -11.54 13.29
N TYR A 36 2.30 -11.04 12.77
CA TYR A 36 2.15 -9.64 12.39
C TYR A 36 1.95 -8.70 13.58
N ALA A 37 1.33 -9.14 14.65
CA ALA A 37 1.31 -8.41 15.92
C ALA A 37 2.72 -8.25 16.48
N ALA A 38 3.52 -9.32 16.50
CA ALA A 38 4.91 -9.27 16.91
C ALA A 38 5.75 -8.34 16.03
N LEU A 39 5.53 -8.34 14.69
CA LEU A 39 6.16 -7.40 13.75
C LEU A 39 5.79 -5.95 14.07
N ALA A 40 4.54 -5.70 14.46
CA ALA A 40 4.07 -4.38 14.84
C ALA A 40 4.54 -3.95 16.26
N GLY A 41 5.28 -4.78 16.99
CA GLY A 41 5.68 -4.53 18.38
C GLY A 41 4.53 -4.66 19.37
N LEU A 42 3.48 -5.38 19.02
CA LEU A 42 2.25 -5.57 19.80
C LEU A 42 2.18 -6.97 20.43
N PRO A 43 1.42 -7.12 21.52
CA PRO A 43 1.16 -8.42 22.09
C PRO A 43 0.29 -9.29 21.17
N PRO A 44 0.33 -10.62 21.33
CA PRO A 44 -0.47 -11.55 20.52
C PRO A 44 -1.98 -11.25 20.54
N SER A 45 -2.50 -10.73 21.65
CA SER A 45 -3.89 -10.33 21.81
C SER A 45 -4.36 -9.34 20.74
N ALA A 46 -3.57 -8.31 20.45
CA ALA A 46 -3.90 -7.33 19.42
C ALA A 46 -4.01 -7.96 18.02
N GLY A 47 -3.15 -8.97 17.72
CA GLY A 47 -3.21 -9.73 16.48
C GLY A 47 -4.48 -10.56 16.33
N ILE A 48 -4.86 -11.28 17.40
CA ILE A 48 -6.09 -12.10 17.41
C ILE A 48 -7.32 -11.22 17.26
N MET A 49 -7.44 -10.11 18.02
CA MET A 49 -8.57 -9.19 17.89
C MET A 49 -8.67 -8.61 16.46
N ALA A 50 -7.55 -8.29 15.85
CA ALA A 50 -7.47 -7.84 14.47
C ALA A 50 -7.79 -8.94 13.42
N ALA A 51 -7.79 -10.22 13.82
CA ALA A 51 -8.15 -11.35 12.98
C ALA A 51 -9.62 -11.78 13.11
N ILE A 52 -10.34 -11.36 14.17
CA ILE A 52 -11.74 -11.72 14.41
C ILE A 52 -12.69 -10.73 13.75
N PHE A 53 -12.71 -9.50 14.23
CA PHE A 53 -13.76 -8.52 13.88
C PHE A 53 -13.59 -7.85 12.52
N PRO A 54 -12.36 -7.52 12.07
CA PRO A 54 -12.16 -6.91 10.76
C PRO A 54 -12.65 -7.75 9.58
N PRO A 55 -12.39 -9.07 9.50
CA PRO A 55 -12.98 -9.91 8.45
C PRO A 55 -14.51 -9.90 8.44
N LEU A 56 -15.14 -9.87 9.62
CA LEU A 56 -16.60 -9.81 9.76
C LEU A 56 -17.15 -8.49 9.18
N ALA A 57 -16.60 -7.35 9.62
CA ALA A 57 -16.99 -6.02 9.16
C ALA A 57 -16.79 -5.86 7.64
N SER A 58 -15.64 -6.30 7.13
CA SER A 58 -15.30 -6.24 5.71
C SER A 58 -16.23 -7.13 4.88
N ALA A 59 -16.60 -8.33 5.36
CA ALA A 59 -17.50 -9.23 4.67
C ALA A 59 -18.93 -8.67 4.54
N LEU A 60 -19.37 -7.85 5.49
CA LEU A 60 -20.69 -7.23 5.44
C LEU A 60 -20.77 -6.12 4.39
N LEU A 61 -19.75 -5.29 4.28
CA LEU A 61 -19.77 -4.05 3.49
C LEU A 61 -19.01 -4.16 2.16
N GLY A 62 -18.04 -5.07 2.03
CA GLY A 62 -17.12 -5.19 0.91
C GLY A 62 -17.78 -5.38 -0.46
N SER A 63 -17.07 -5.05 -1.51
CA SER A 63 -17.46 -5.24 -2.90
C SER A 63 -16.81 -6.49 -3.52
N SER A 64 -15.61 -6.83 -3.10
CA SER A 64 -14.86 -7.98 -3.60
C SER A 64 -15.34 -9.29 -2.97
N PRO A 65 -15.63 -10.34 -3.75
CA PRO A 65 -16.02 -11.64 -3.21
C PRO A 65 -14.87 -12.43 -2.56
N TYR A 66 -13.62 -12.09 -2.86
CA TYR A 66 -12.45 -12.89 -2.47
C TYR A 66 -11.48 -12.17 -1.53
N LEU A 67 -11.66 -10.87 -1.32
CA LEU A 67 -10.74 -10.09 -0.48
C LEU A 67 -10.82 -10.56 0.97
N GLN A 68 -9.70 -11.08 1.48
CA GLN A 68 -9.54 -11.48 2.86
C GLN A 68 -8.85 -10.38 3.65
N THR A 69 -9.60 -9.77 4.58
CA THR A 69 -9.14 -8.67 5.43
C THR A 69 -8.58 -9.21 6.74
N GLY A 70 -7.64 -8.49 7.34
CA GLY A 70 -7.01 -8.84 8.62
C GLY A 70 -5.61 -8.25 8.74
N PRO A 71 -4.81 -8.62 9.75
CA PRO A 71 -3.42 -8.17 9.86
C PRO A 71 -2.61 -8.53 8.62
N THR A 72 -1.74 -7.63 8.17
CA THR A 72 -0.81 -7.84 7.05
C THR A 72 0.59 -7.36 7.41
N ALA A 73 1.61 -7.88 6.74
CA ALA A 73 2.99 -7.47 6.98
C ALA A 73 3.19 -5.97 6.76
N LEU A 74 2.55 -5.41 5.72
CA LEU A 74 2.65 -4.00 5.38
C LEU A 74 2.02 -3.10 6.44
N THR A 75 0.78 -3.36 6.85
CA THR A 75 0.11 -2.55 7.88
C THR A 75 0.81 -2.68 9.23
N SER A 76 1.37 -3.84 9.56
CA SER A 76 2.12 -4.07 10.79
C SER A 76 3.42 -3.27 10.83
N LEU A 77 4.19 -3.25 9.74
CA LEU A 77 5.41 -2.45 9.66
C LEU A 77 5.10 -0.95 9.73
N LEU A 78 4.05 -0.49 9.03
CA LEU A 78 3.61 0.90 9.11
C LEU A 78 3.15 1.26 10.54
N THR A 79 2.42 0.37 11.21
CA THR A 79 2.02 0.56 12.62
C THR A 79 3.25 0.72 13.52
N LEU A 80 4.25 -0.18 13.39
CA LEU A 80 5.52 -0.06 14.11
C LEU A 80 6.18 1.28 13.81
N GLY A 81 6.26 1.67 12.53
CA GLY A 81 6.91 2.91 12.10
C GLY A 81 6.28 4.15 12.70
N VAL A 82 4.96 4.22 12.70
CA VAL A 82 4.21 5.37 13.25
C VAL A 82 4.35 5.44 14.78
N LEU A 83 4.28 4.31 15.46
CA LEU A 83 4.21 4.29 16.94
C LEU A 83 5.58 4.29 17.61
N ALA A 84 6.60 3.64 17.03
CA ALA A 84 7.91 3.47 17.67
C ALA A 84 8.68 4.79 17.89
N GLY A 85 8.29 5.86 17.21
CA GLY A 85 8.86 7.20 17.41
C GLY A 85 8.35 7.93 18.67
N THR A 86 7.22 7.47 19.22
CA THR A 86 6.53 8.17 20.33
C THR A 86 6.30 7.25 21.54
N PHE A 87 6.14 5.96 21.30
CA PHE A 87 5.80 4.98 22.34
C PHE A 87 6.82 3.84 22.38
N VAL A 88 7.03 3.27 23.57
CA VAL A 88 7.89 2.09 23.73
C VAL A 88 7.11 0.84 23.30
N PRO A 89 7.60 0.05 22.31
CA PRO A 89 6.95 -1.18 21.87
C PRO A 89 6.63 -2.12 23.03
N GLY A 90 5.43 -2.71 23.04
CA GLY A 90 4.95 -3.61 24.08
C GLY A 90 4.41 -2.94 25.34
N SER A 91 4.56 -1.62 25.50
CA SER A 91 3.98 -0.90 26.65
C SER A 91 2.44 -0.83 26.54
N PRO A 92 1.70 -0.68 27.67
CA PRO A 92 0.25 -0.49 27.63
C PRO A 92 -0.18 0.72 26.77
N GLY A 93 0.56 1.83 26.84
CA GLY A 93 0.34 3.02 26.02
C GLY A 93 0.53 2.77 24.54
N TYR A 94 1.50 1.93 24.15
CA TYR A 94 1.73 1.52 22.77
C TYR A 94 0.54 0.72 22.21
N VAL A 95 0.00 -0.22 23.01
CA VAL A 95 -1.16 -1.04 22.60
C VAL A 95 -2.40 -0.17 22.41
N GLN A 96 -2.66 0.75 23.36
CA GLN A 96 -3.78 1.69 23.24
C GLN A 96 -3.62 2.66 22.05
N ALA A 97 -2.40 3.12 21.79
CA ALA A 97 -2.11 3.96 20.63
C ALA A 97 -2.30 3.22 19.30
N ALA A 98 -2.00 1.90 19.24
CA ALA A 98 -2.27 1.08 18.07
C ALA A 98 -3.77 0.94 17.79
N ALA A 99 -4.59 0.79 18.84
CA ALA A 99 -6.04 0.76 18.72
C ALA A 99 -6.60 2.12 18.24
N LEU A 100 -6.10 3.24 18.80
CA LEU A 100 -6.45 4.58 18.33
C LEU A 100 -6.05 4.79 16.87
N LEU A 101 -4.84 4.38 16.50
CA LEU A 101 -4.36 4.46 15.12
C LEU A 101 -5.27 3.65 14.17
N ALA A 102 -5.72 2.45 14.56
CA ALA A 102 -6.67 1.67 13.79
C ALA A 102 -8.01 2.39 13.59
N LEU A 103 -8.55 3.02 14.67
CA LEU A 103 -9.75 3.85 14.56
C LEU A 103 -9.57 5.02 13.59
N MET A 104 -8.46 5.75 13.70
CA MET A 104 -8.16 6.89 12.84
C MET A 104 -8.01 6.47 11.37
N VAL A 105 -7.34 5.36 11.10
CA VAL A 105 -7.26 4.74 9.75
C VAL A 105 -8.67 4.38 9.26
N GLY A 106 -9.49 3.81 10.13
CA GLY A 106 -10.86 3.44 9.83
C GLY A 106 -11.72 4.63 9.43
N VAL A 107 -11.71 5.69 10.26
CA VAL A 107 -12.42 6.95 9.98
C VAL A 107 -11.96 7.55 8.66
N THR A 108 -10.64 7.66 8.45
CA THR A 108 -10.06 8.23 7.23
C THR A 108 -10.54 7.48 5.98
N ARG A 109 -10.50 6.14 5.99
CA ARG A 109 -10.98 5.32 4.85
C ARG A 109 -12.48 5.45 4.61
N VAL A 110 -13.30 5.48 5.69
CA VAL A 110 -14.75 5.69 5.57
C VAL A 110 -15.05 7.05 4.97
N VAL A 111 -14.41 8.11 5.45
CA VAL A 111 -14.59 9.47 4.92
C VAL A 111 -14.21 9.54 3.44
N ILE A 112 -13.05 9.01 3.05
CA ILE A 112 -12.60 8.99 1.65
C ILE A 112 -13.61 8.21 0.78
N GLY A 113 -14.09 7.05 1.26
CA GLY A 113 -15.04 6.22 0.52
C GLY A 113 -16.43 6.87 0.36
N LEU A 114 -16.95 7.49 1.43
CA LEU A 114 -18.24 8.21 1.39
C LEU A 114 -18.18 9.48 0.54
N ALA A 115 -17.04 10.19 0.56
CA ALA A 115 -16.78 11.33 -0.31
C ALA A 115 -16.57 10.94 -1.79
N ARG A 116 -16.62 9.64 -2.14
CA ARG A 116 -16.42 9.09 -3.49
C ARG A 116 -15.03 9.40 -4.08
N PHE A 117 -14.02 9.50 -3.22
CA PHE A 117 -12.63 9.66 -3.62
C PHE A 117 -11.89 8.33 -3.77
N GLY A 118 -12.59 7.23 -4.09
CA GLY A 118 -11.98 5.92 -4.36
C GLY A 118 -10.94 5.94 -5.48
N ALA A 119 -11.02 6.94 -6.37
CA ALA A 119 -10.00 7.22 -7.35
C ALA A 119 -8.60 7.45 -6.73
N LEU A 120 -8.49 7.87 -5.46
CA LEU A 120 -7.21 7.99 -4.75
C LEU A 120 -6.43 6.66 -4.73
N ALA A 121 -7.10 5.52 -4.79
CA ALA A 121 -6.45 4.21 -4.94
C ALA A 121 -5.59 4.10 -6.21
N TYR A 122 -5.85 4.92 -7.24
CA TYR A 122 -5.10 4.96 -8.49
C TYR A 122 -4.00 6.03 -8.49
N PHE A 123 -4.04 6.99 -7.54
CA PHE A 123 -3.03 8.06 -7.46
C PHE A 123 -1.69 7.57 -6.88
N MET A 124 -1.68 6.42 -6.21
CA MET A 124 -0.41 5.85 -5.79
C MET A 124 0.39 5.41 -7.02
N SER A 125 1.46 6.14 -7.28
CA SER A 125 2.42 5.82 -8.34
C SER A 125 2.97 4.40 -8.15
N LEU A 126 2.87 3.55 -9.17
CA LEU A 126 3.43 2.18 -9.14
C LEU A 126 4.91 2.15 -8.76
N PRO A 127 5.79 3.05 -9.25
CA PRO A 127 7.18 3.16 -8.80
C PRO A 127 7.32 3.34 -7.29
N VAL A 128 6.56 4.27 -6.69
CA VAL A 128 6.59 4.51 -5.23
C VAL A 128 6.15 3.27 -4.48
N LEU A 129 5.03 2.67 -4.89
CA LEU A 129 4.51 1.47 -4.25
C LEU A 129 5.52 0.31 -4.32
N ARG A 130 6.15 0.08 -5.47
CA ARG A 130 7.16 -0.99 -5.66
C ARG A 130 8.42 -0.73 -4.86
N GLY A 131 8.92 0.51 -4.86
CA GLY A 131 10.08 0.92 -4.07
C GLY A 131 9.83 0.73 -2.58
N PHE A 132 8.71 1.27 -2.10
CA PHE A 132 8.31 1.18 -0.70
C PHE A 132 8.07 -0.27 -0.24
N THR A 133 7.29 -1.07 -0.99
CA THR A 133 6.99 -2.46 -0.60
C THR A 133 8.25 -3.33 -0.59
N SER A 134 9.18 -3.11 -1.53
CA SER A 134 10.46 -3.83 -1.54
C SER A 134 11.37 -3.41 -0.38
N GLY A 135 11.45 -2.10 -0.07
CA GLY A 135 12.18 -1.61 1.10
C GLY A 135 11.57 -2.12 2.42
N ALA A 136 10.25 -2.09 2.52
CA ALA A 136 9.51 -2.65 3.64
C ALA A 136 9.79 -4.15 3.81
N ALA A 137 9.81 -4.91 2.73
CA ALA A 137 10.13 -6.34 2.76
C ALA A 137 11.54 -6.61 3.33
N VAL A 138 12.54 -5.81 2.92
CA VAL A 138 13.90 -5.90 3.49
C VAL A 138 13.88 -5.60 4.98
N LEU A 139 13.23 -4.51 5.41
CA LEU A 139 13.13 -4.15 6.82
C LEU A 139 12.43 -5.24 7.64
N ILE A 140 11.36 -5.83 7.10
CA ILE A 140 10.64 -6.93 7.76
C ILE A 140 11.59 -8.12 7.95
N VAL A 141 12.31 -8.53 6.90
CA VAL A 141 13.28 -9.64 6.99
C VAL A 141 14.36 -9.34 8.03
N VAL A 142 14.95 -8.14 7.99
CA VAL A 142 16.00 -7.71 8.94
C VAL A 142 15.46 -7.69 10.38
N SER A 143 14.22 -7.23 10.59
CA SER A 143 13.61 -7.19 11.93
C SER A 143 13.39 -8.57 12.54
N GLN A 144 13.28 -9.63 11.73
CA GLN A 144 13.11 -11.00 12.20
C GLN A 144 14.42 -11.72 12.53
N VAL A 145 15.58 -11.16 12.14
CA VAL A 145 16.89 -11.78 12.37
C VAL A 145 17.13 -12.16 13.84
N PRO A 146 16.84 -11.29 14.85
CA PRO A 146 17.01 -11.69 16.24
C PRO A 146 16.17 -12.92 16.62
N ALA A 147 14.90 -12.96 16.25
CA ALA A 147 13.99 -14.06 16.57
C ALA A 147 14.37 -15.36 15.86
N LEU A 148 14.87 -15.28 14.60
CA LEU A 148 15.39 -16.44 13.88
C LEU A 148 16.61 -17.07 14.57
N LEU A 149 17.45 -16.24 15.18
CA LEU A 149 18.62 -16.66 15.94
C LEU A 149 18.29 -17.02 17.41
N GLY A 150 17.01 -17.03 17.78
CA GLY A 150 16.53 -17.37 19.11
C GLY A 150 16.80 -16.28 20.16
N ARG A 151 16.89 -15.02 19.74
CA ARG A 151 17.14 -13.88 20.64
C ARG A 151 15.88 -13.06 20.86
N GLY A 152 15.75 -12.48 22.04
CA GLY A 152 14.66 -11.54 22.37
C GLY A 152 14.85 -10.17 21.70
N SER A 153 13.82 -9.33 21.75
CA SER A 153 13.92 -7.93 21.31
C SER A 153 14.89 -7.16 22.22
N SER A 154 15.74 -6.35 21.62
CA SER A 154 16.79 -5.61 22.33
C SER A 154 16.41 -4.15 22.64
N GLY A 155 15.21 -3.68 22.27
CA GLY A 155 14.82 -2.26 22.35
C GLY A 155 15.58 -1.34 21.39
N LEU A 156 16.50 -1.89 20.60
CA LEU A 156 17.28 -1.17 19.61
C LEU A 156 16.48 -0.99 18.30
N GLY A 157 16.90 -0.03 17.47
CA GLY A 157 16.38 0.10 16.10
C GLY A 157 16.65 -1.17 15.27
N VAL A 158 15.87 -1.37 14.20
CA VAL A 158 15.87 -2.60 13.38
C VAL A 158 17.27 -3.03 12.94
N TRP A 159 18.08 -2.11 12.45
CA TRP A 159 19.45 -2.37 11.99
C TRP A 159 20.39 -2.75 13.12
N ALA A 160 20.34 -1.99 14.22
CA ALA A 160 21.21 -2.26 15.38
C ALA A 160 20.85 -3.58 16.06
N ALA A 161 19.55 -3.92 16.16
CA ALA A 161 19.10 -5.19 16.70
C ALA A 161 19.57 -6.38 15.85
N ALA A 162 19.44 -6.28 14.53
CA ALA A 162 19.91 -7.33 13.63
C ALA A 162 21.43 -7.47 13.66
N TRP A 163 22.15 -6.35 13.61
CA TRP A 163 23.63 -6.35 13.70
C TRP A 163 24.11 -7.03 15.00
N ARG A 164 23.56 -6.59 16.15
CA ARG A 164 23.90 -7.19 17.45
C ARG A 164 23.54 -8.68 17.52
N ALA A 165 22.43 -9.06 16.87
CA ALA A 165 22.05 -10.47 16.82
C ALA A 165 23.07 -11.29 16.03
N VAL A 166 23.58 -10.80 14.92
CA VAL A 166 24.56 -11.50 14.06
C VAL A 166 25.98 -11.44 14.62
N SER A 167 26.38 -10.35 15.27
CA SER A 167 27.76 -10.15 15.76
C SER A 167 28.13 -10.98 17.00
N GLU A 168 27.17 -11.62 17.66
CA GLU A 168 27.40 -12.42 18.87
C GLU A 168 27.04 -13.91 18.65
N PRO A 169 27.80 -14.68 17.84
CA PRO A 169 27.47 -16.06 17.49
C PRO A 169 27.44 -17.02 18.69
N ALA A 170 28.18 -16.75 19.74
CA ALA A 170 28.17 -17.53 20.97
C ALA A 170 26.78 -17.57 21.68
N ARG A 171 25.89 -16.62 21.32
CA ARG A 171 24.52 -16.54 21.89
C ARG A 171 23.46 -17.06 20.94
N TYR A 172 23.81 -17.72 19.85
CA TYR A 172 22.84 -18.33 18.96
C TYR A 172 22.15 -19.52 19.62
N ASN A 173 20.82 -19.58 19.45
CA ASN A 173 20.07 -20.75 19.82
C ASN A 173 19.91 -21.66 18.60
N VAL A 174 20.68 -22.77 18.59
CA VAL A 174 20.72 -23.71 17.46
C VAL A 174 19.33 -24.34 17.23
N ALA A 175 18.57 -24.63 18.29
CA ALA A 175 17.22 -25.18 18.15
C ALA A 175 16.27 -24.18 17.48
N ALA A 176 16.37 -22.89 17.83
CA ALA A 176 15.59 -21.84 17.15
C ALA A 176 15.91 -21.75 15.67
N ILE A 177 17.20 -21.80 15.29
CA ILE A 177 17.65 -21.78 13.89
C ILE A 177 17.14 -23.02 13.16
N ALA A 178 17.27 -24.22 13.76
CA ALA A 178 16.78 -25.46 13.17
C ALA A 178 15.27 -25.44 12.93
N LEU A 179 14.47 -24.94 13.91
CA LEU A 179 13.03 -24.80 13.80
C LEU A 179 12.64 -23.78 12.73
N ALA A 180 13.36 -22.66 12.61
CA ALA A 180 13.14 -21.68 11.57
C ALA A 180 13.43 -22.28 10.18
N ALA A 181 14.55 -22.97 10.00
CA ALA A 181 14.92 -23.64 8.76
C ALA A 181 13.89 -24.73 8.39
N LEU A 182 13.49 -25.56 9.34
CA LEU A 182 12.45 -26.57 9.17
C LEU A 182 11.12 -25.94 8.74
N THR A 183 10.73 -24.81 9.35
CA THR A 183 9.54 -24.04 8.96
C THR A 183 9.60 -23.63 7.49
N VAL A 184 10.73 -23.09 7.03
CA VAL A 184 10.92 -22.70 5.62
C VAL A 184 10.78 -23.90 4.69
N VAL A 185 11.40 -25.04 5.06
CA VAL A 185 11.33 -26.30 4.28
C VAL A 185 9.90 -26.81 4.21
N LEU A 186 9.20 -26.87 5.34
CA LEU A 186 7.80 -27.36 5.41
C LEU A 186 6.87 -26.47 4.56
N VAL A 187 6.91 -25.14 4.77
CA VAL A 187 5.99 -24.21 4.07
C VAL A 187 6.23 -24.24 2.55
N ARG A 188 7.50 -24.23 2.12
CA ARG A 188 7.82 -24.27 0.67
C ARG A 188 7.65 -25.67 0.06
N GLY A 189 8.03 -26.71 0.78
CA GLY A 189 7.93 -28.09 0.33
C GLY A 189 6.48 -28.53 0.16
N LEU A 190 5.65 -28.35 1.18
CA LEU A 190 4.24 -28.72 1.14
C LEU A 190 3.47 -27.94 0.06
N LYS A 191 3.79 -26.65 -0.15
CA LYS A 191 3.19 -25.86 -1.24
C LYS A 191 3.49 -26.43 -2.63
N ARG A 192 4.64 -27.13 -2.82
CA ARG A 192 4.96 -27.81 -4.08
C ARG A 192 4.17 -29.10 -4.28
N VAL A 193 3.82 -29.77 -3.17
CA VAL A 193 3.02 -31.01 -3.21
C VAL A 193 1.55 -30.68 -3.47
N SER A 194 0.98 -29.76 -2.72
CA SER A 194 -0.39 -29.27 -2.95
C SER A 194 -0.55 -27.84 -2.43
N PRO A 195 -1.06 -26.91 -3.24
CA PRO A 195 -1.35 -25.53 -2.81
C PRO A 195 -2.40 -25.43 -1.70
N LEU A 196 -3.22 -26.47 -1.50
CA LEU A 196 -4.28 -26.52 -0.49
C LEU A 196 -3.76 -26.99 0.88
N VAL A 197 -2.57 -27.63 0.95
CA VAL A 197 -2.00 -28.01 2.23
C VAL A 197 -1.51 -26.75 2.95
N PRO A 198 -2.06 -26.45 4.14
CA PRO A 198 -1.68 -25.26 4.88
C PRO A 198 -0.31 -25.44 5.55
N GLY A 199 0.77 -25.35 4.76
CA GLY A 199 2.14 -25.56 5.22
C GLY A 199 2.51 -24.70 6.43
N VAL A 200 1.91 -23.50 6.58
CA VAL A 200 2.05 -22.65 7.76
C VAL A 200 1.50 -23.33 9.01
N LEU A 201 0.31 -23.95 8.92
CA LEU A 201 -0.28 -24.68 10.06
C LEU A 201 0.58 -25.89 10.43
N VAL A 202 1.04 -26.66 9.43
CA VAL A 202 1.93 -27.81 9.70
C VAL A 202 3.19 -27.37 10.43
N ALA A 203 3.82 -26.28 10.01
CA ALA A 203 4.99 -25.72 10.68
C ALA A 203 4.71 -25.29 12.12
N VAL A 204 3.54 -24.70 12.38
CA VAL A 204 3.09 -24.35 13.73
C VAL A 204 2.91 -25.59 14.60
N VAL A 205 2.21 -26.60 14.09
CA VAL A 205 2.01 -27.89 14.83
C VAL A 205 3.36 -28.55 15.13
N VAL A 206 4.26 -28.62 14.16
CA VAL A 206 5.61 -29.17 14.36
C VAL A 206 6.39 -28.36 15.42
N GLY A 207 6.29 -27.02 15.39
CA GLY A 207 6.90 -26.17 16.42
C GLY A 207 6.35 -26.43 17.83
N LEU A 208 5.04 -26.57 17.96
CA LEU A 208 4.38 -26.90 19.24
C LEU A 208 4.77 -28.29 19.75
N VAL A 209 4.77 -29.29 18.85
CA VAL A 209 5.20 -30.66 19.21
C VAL A 209 6.67 -30.66 19.64
N ALA A 210 7.55 -29.94 18.95
CA ALA A 210 8.94 -29.82 19.33
C ALA A 210 9.11 -29.25 20.76
N THR A 211 8.34 -28.20 21.08
CA THR A 211 8.34 -27.64 22.44
C THR A 211 7.76 -28.59 23.47
N ALA A 212 6.70 -29.31 23.13
CA ALA A 212 6.08 -30.27 24.05
C ALA A 212 7.00 -31.48 24.35
N VAL A 213 7.74 -31.97 23.35
CA VAL A 213 8.62 -33.14 23.48
C VAL A 213 9.98 -32.79 24.06
N PHE A 214 10.59 -31.69 23.62
CA PHE A 214 11.96 -31.32 23.98
C PHE A 214 12.03 -30.22 25.05
N GLY A 215 10.88 -29.72 25.52
CA GLY A 215 10.80 -28.56 26.41
C GLY A 215 11.03 -27.23 25.68
N ASN A 216 11.21 -26.16 26.46
CA ASN A 216 11.43 -24.80 25.90
C ASN A 216 12.88 -24.65 25.39
N VAL A 217 13.23 -25.40 24.34
CA VAL A 217 14.56 -25.35 23.70
C VAL A 217 14.83 -24.05 22.96
N ALA A 218 13.78 -23.27 22.67
CA ALA A 218 13.83 -21.96 22.02
C ALA A 218 12.87 -20.98 22.69
N PRO A 219 13.07 -19.65 22.59
CA PRO A 219 12.13 -18.66 23.11
C PRO A 219 10.73 -18.85 22.53
N VAL A 220 9.72 -18.97 23.39
CA VAL A 220 8.32 -19.19 23.03
C VAL A 220 7.51 -17.89 23.07
N LEU A 221 6.30 -17.94 22.53
CA LEU A 221 5.40 -16.80 22.41
C LEU A 221 4.98 -16.24 23.77
N GLY A 222 4.68 -17.12 24.73
CA GLY A 222 4.21 -16.78 26.09
C GLY A 222 2.69 -16.63 26.17
N PRO A 223 2.17 -16.00 27.24
CA PRO A 223 0.74 -15.96 27.53
C PRO A 223 -0.14 -15.49 26.41
N MET A 224 -1.24 -16.21 26.17
CA MET A 224 -2.21 -15.94 25.11
C MET A 224 -3.56 -15.52 25.69
N PRO A 225 -4.28 -14.59 25.02
CA PRO A 225 -5.63 -14.27 25.43
C PRO A 225 -6.57 -15.45 25.15
N THR A 226 -7.34 -15.86 26.13
CA THR A 226 -8.36 -16.90 26.00
C THR A 226 -9.78 -16.34 26.04
N SER A 227 -9.91 -15.01 26.18
CA SER A 227 -11.18 -14.29 26.22
C SER A 227 -11.15 -13.06 25.33
N LEU A 228 -12.33 -12.60 24.95
CA LEU A 228 -12.49 -11.37 24.20
C LEU A 228 -12.16 -10.13 25.05
N SER A 229 -11.46 -9.18 24.46
CA SER A 229 -11.40 -7.83 25.00
C SER A 229 -12.78 -7.18 24.87
N LEU A 230 -13.22 -6.50 25.93
CA LEU A 230 -14.46 -5.72 25.84
C LEU A 230 -14.28 -4.54 24.89
N PRO A 231 -15.30 -4.22 24.07
CA PRO A 231 -15.27 -3.04 23.23
C PRO A 231 -15.06 -1.79 24.09
N SER A 232 -14.11 -0.94 23.72
CA SER A 232 -13.85 0.30 24.47
C SER A 232 -13.32 1.39 23.55
N LEU A 233 -13.72 2.62 23.84
CA LEU A 233 -13.22 3.87 23.25
C LEU A 233 -12.38 4.69 24.26
N ALA A 234 -12.04 4.10 25.42
CA ALA A 234 -11.12 4.67 26.38
C ALA A 234 -9.68 4.58 25.84
N LEU A 235 -9.36 5.46 24.90
CA LEU A 235 -8.10 5.50 24.16
C LEU A 235 -7.37 6.83 24.40
N PRO A 236 -6.07 6.91 24.12
CA PRO A 236 -5.28 8.12 24.39
C PRO A 236 -5.55 9.21 23.34
N TRP A 237 -6.77 9.77 23.33
CA TRP A 237 -7.21 10.78 22.34
C TRP A 237 -6.33 12.03 22.30
N GLY A 238 -5.68 12.40 23.43
CA GLY A 238 -4.71 13.50 23.47
C GLY A 238 -3.49 13.28 22.57
N GLN A 239 -3.24 12.05 22.13
CA GLN A 239 -2.16 11.70 21.20
C GLN A 239 -2.61 11.66 19.73
N ALA A 240 -3.91 11.86 19.46
CA ALA A 240 -4.45 11.76 18.11
C ALA A 240 -3.72 12.69 17.11
N GLY A 241 -3.36 13.92 17.53
CA GLY A 241 -2.62 14.84 16.67
C GLY A 241 -1.30 14.28 16.15
N ASN A 242 -0.57 13.55 16.98
CA ASN A 242 0.71 12.93 16.62
C ASN A 242 0.54 11.75 15.65
N LEU A 243 -0.65 11.15 15.58
CA LEU A 243 -0.97 9.98 14.78
C LEU A 243 -1.65 10.31 13.45
N VAL A 244 -2.12 11.56 13.23
CA VAL A 244 -2.89 11.96 12.03
C VAL A 244 -2.15 11.61 10.74
N LEU A 245 -0.88 12.01 10.61
CA LEU A 245 -0.10 11.77 9.41
C LEU A 245 0.08 10.26 9.17
N GLY A 246 0.46 9.52 10.21
CA GLY A 246 0.61 8.07 10.14
C GLY A 246 -0.70 7.37 9.78
N ALA A 247 -1.83 7.80 10.36
CA ALA A 247 -3.15 7.27 10.03
C ALA A 247 -3.51 7.53 8.57
N ALA A 248 -3.26 8.73 8.05
CA ALA A 248 -3.48 9.07 6.65
C ALA A 248 -2.62 8.22 5.70
N VAL A 249 -1.33 8.06 6.03
CA VAL A 249 -0.41 7.20 5.27
C VAL A 249 -0.92 5.74 5.26
N ILE A 250 -1.25 5.17 6.42
CA ILE A 250 -1.76 3.79 6.50
C ILE A 250 -3.10 3.66 5.77
N ALA A 251 -3.97 4.67 5.85
CA ALA A 251 -5.26 4.65 5.17
C ALA A 251 -5.10 4.55 3.65
N VAL A 252 -4.23 5.36 3.06
CA VAL A 252 -4.03 5.42 1.61
C VAL A 252 -3.12 4.29 1.12
N VAL A 253 -1.91 4.17 1.69
CA VAL A 253 -0.91 3.17 1.26
C VAL A 253 -1.38 1.76 1.57
N GLY A 254 -1.90 1.55 2.78
CA GLY A 254 -2.45 0.25 3.17
C GLY A 254 -3.72 -0.14 2.41
N PHE A 255 -4.35 0.76 1.65
CA PHE A 255 -5.46 0.43 0.75
C PHE A 255 -5.00 -0.01 -0.64
N ALA A 256 -3.77 0.29 -1.03
CA ALA A 256 -3.25 -0.09 -2.35
C ALA A 256 -3.27 -1.61 -2.57
N GLU A 257 -2.94 -2.41 -1.55
CA GLU A 257 -2.98 -3.87 -1.60
C GLU A 257 -4.42 -4.41 -1.74
N PRO A 258 -5.39 -4.05 -0.87
CA PRO A 258 -6.80 -4.39 -1.06
C PRO A 258 -7.34 -4.02 -2.45
N ALA A 259 -7.04 -2.83 -2.95
CA ALA A 259 -7.46 -2.39 -4.28
C ALA A 259 -6.85 -3.23 -5.41
N ALA A 260 -5.57 -3.59 -5.29
CA ALA A 260 -4.90 -4.47 -6.26
C ALA A 260 -5.51 -5.89 -6.25
N ILE A 261 -5.80 -6.44 -5.07
CA ILE A 261 -6.44 -7.76 -4.89
C ILE A 261 -7.84 -7.74 -5.50
N ALA A 262 -8.65 -6.73 -5.15
CA ALA A 262 -10.02 -6.61 -5.63
C ALA A 262 -10.07 -6.51 -7.18
N ARG A 263 -9.13 -5.77 -7.78
CA ARG A 263 -8.98 -5.69 -9.25
C ARG A 263 -8.55 -7.00 -9.87
N THR A 264 -7.54 -7.65 -9.29
CA THR A 264 -6.98 -8.92 -9.83
C THR A 264 -8.03 -10.03 -9.83
N PHE A 265 -8.90 -10.05 -8.83
CA PHE A 265 -9.95 -11.05 -8.70
C PHE A 265 -11.34 -10.56 -9.14
N ALA A 266 -11.43 -9.39 -9.79
CA ALA A 266 -12.69 -8.90 -10.33
C ALA A 266 -13.27 -9.88 -11.37
N GLN A 267 -14.58 -10.12 -11.31
CA GLN A 267 -15.29 -11.00 -12.22
C GLN A 267 -16.03 -10.19 -13.29
N ARG A 268 -16.17 -10.75 -14.50
CA ARG A 268 -17.04 -10.19 -15.53
C ARG A 268 -18.47 -10.08 -15.01
N GLY A 269 -19.11 -8.91 -15.15
CA GLY A 269 -20.47 -8.65 -14.65
C GLY A 269 -20.56 -8.32 -13.16
N ARG A 270 -19.44 -8.34 -12.42
CA ARG A 270 -19.37 -7.91 -11.02
C ARG A 270 -18.12 -7.05 -10.81
N PRO A 271 -18.13 -5.80 -11.32
CA PRO A 271 -17.00 -4.91 -11.13
C PRO A 271 -16.84 -4.59 -9.64
N TRP A 272 -15.58 -4.53 -9.18
CA TRP A 272 -15.29 -4.02 -7.85
C TRP A 272 -15.57 -2.51 -7.80
N ASN A 273 -15.92 -2.02 -6.61
CA ASN A 273 -16.17 -0.60 -6.38
C ASN A 273 -15.18 -0.09 -5.33
N ALA A 274 -14.33 0.85 -5.73
CA ALA A 274 -13.26 1.38 -4.88
C ALA A 274 -13.80 2.11 -3.65
N ASP A 275 -14.87 2.91 -3.80
CA ASP A 275 -15.47 3.66 -2.70
C ASP A 275 -16.08 2.72 -1.68
N ARG A 276 -16.84 1.75 -2.14
CA ARG A 276 -17.43 0.73 -1.28
C ARG A 276 -16.38 -0.11 -0.57
N GLU A 277 -15.28 -0.43 -1.26
CA GLU A 277 -14.18 -1.18 -0.66
C GLU A 277 -13.43 -0.36 0.39
N LEU A 278 -13.24 0.95 0.17
CA LEU A 278 -12.71 1.88 1.18
C LEU A 278 -13.58 1.91 2.43
N VAL A 279 -14.91 2.02 2.27
CA VAL A 279 -15.84 1.98 3.41
C VAL A 279 -15.73 0.65 4.16
N ALA A 280 -15.65 -0.47 3.45
CA ALA A 280 -15.53 -1.80 4.05
C ALA A 280 -14.20 -1.98 4.82
N GLN A 281 -13.09 -1.57 4.21
CA GLN A 281 -11.78 -1.60 4.87
C GLN A 281 -11.70 -0.58 6.00
N GLY A 282 -12.42 0.54 5.90
CA GLY A 282 -12.60 1.51 6.97
C GLY A 282 -13.35 0.89 8.16
N ALA A 283 -14.51 0.29 7.92
CA ALA A 283 -15.28 -0.42 8.95
C ALA A 283 -14.48 -1.55 9.62
N ALA A 284 -13.67 -2.28 8.84
CA ALA A 284 -12.76 -3.28 9.38
C ALA A 284 -11.75 -2.68 10.36
N ASN A 285 -11.18 -1.53 10.03
CA ASN A 285 -10.23 -0.83 10.91
C ASN A 285 -10.92 -0.22 12.15
N LEU A 286 -12.17 0.29 12.01
CA LEU A 286 -12.96 0.72 13.15
C LEU A 286 -13.22 -0.45 14.12
N ALA A 287 -13.63 -1.60 13.59
CA ALA A 287 -13.84 -2.80 14.39
C ALA A 287 -12.54 -3.27 15.08
N ALA A 288 -11.40 -3.22 14.39
CA ALA A 288 -10.09 -3.51 14.99
C ALA A 288 -9.80 -2.56 16.16
N GLY A 289 -9.97 -1.25 15.96
CA GLY A 289 -9.65 -0.24 16.98
C GLY A 289 -10.53 -0.34 18.22
N VAL A 290 -11.86 -0.50 18.04
CA VAL A 290 -12.82 -0.67 19.16
C VAL A 290 -12.51 -1.91 19.99
N MET A 291 -12.00 -2.97 19.37
CA MET A 291 -11.64 -4.24 20.01
C MET A 291 -10.17 -4.33 20.43
N HIS A 292 -9.48 -3.18 20.56
CA HIS A 292 -8.06 -3.11 20.94
C HIS A 292 -7.11 -3.93 20.07
N GLY A 293 -7.46 -4.09 18.79
CA GLY A 293 -6.59 -4.66 17.77
C GLY A 293 -5.61 -3.63 17.20
N MET A 294 -5.20 -3.85 15.97
CA MET A 294 -4.24 -3.01 15.23
C MET A 294 -4.74 -2.70 13.83
N PRO A 295 -4.16 -1.73 13.11
CA PRO A 295 -4.50 -1.45 11.72
C PRO A 295 -4.43 -2.68 10.82
N VAL A 296 -5.45 -2.86 9.98
CA VAL A 296 -5.60 -4.02 9.11
C VAL A 296 -5.68 -3.64 7.63
N GLY A 297 -5.47 -4.64 6.77
CA GLY A 297 -5.59 -4.50 5.32
C GLY A 297 -5.99 -5.81 4.64
N GLY A 298 -6.03 -5.81 3.32
CA GLY A 298 -6.25 -7.03 2.55
C GLY A 298 -4.97 -7.83 2.38
N SER A 299 -5.09 -9.14 2.33
CA SER A 299 -3.97 -10.05 2.12
C SER A 299 -4.09 -10.81 0.80
N PHE A 300 -3.10 -10.64 -0.09
CA PHE A 300 -3.08 -11.31 -1.38
C PHE A 300 -3.03 -12.84 -1.22
N SER A 301 -2.15 -13.32 -0.33
CA SER A 301 -1.95 -14.77 -0.10
C SER A 301 -3.20 -15.44 0.47
N ARG A 302 -3.87 -14.82 1.44
CA ARG A 302 -5.12 -15.35 2.02
C ARG A 302 -6.28 -15.28 1.03
N SER A 303 -6.38 -14.21 0.23
CA SER A 303 -7.40 -14.08 -0.82
C SER A 303 -7.23 -15.11 -1.92
N ALA A 304 -5.99 -15.38 -2.33
CA ALA A 304 -5.69 -16.43 -3.30
C ALA A 304 -6.00 -17.83 -2.73
N LEU A 305 -5.64 -18.08 -1.47
CA LEU A 305 -5.94 -19.34 -0.78
C LEU A 305 -7.45 -19.56 -0.66
N GLY A 306 -8.21 -18.55 -0.20
CA GLY A 306 -9.66 -18.64 -0.10
C GLY A 306 -10.32 -18.96 -1.45
N ARG A 307 -9.85 -18.31 -2.53
CA ARG A 307 -10.33 -18.59 -3.88
C ARG A 307 -9.99 -20.02 -4.33
N GLN A 308 -8.77 -20.49 -4.06
CA GLN A 308 -8.33 -21.87 -4.38
C GLN A 308 -9.13 -22.92 -3.58
N ALA A 309 -9.48 -22.60 -2.33
CA ALA A 309 -10.31 -23.43 -1.46
C ALA A 309 -11.82 -23.39 -1.81
N GLY A 310 -12.19 -22.69 -2.89
CA GLY A 310 -13.55 -22.69 -3.42
C GLY A 310 -14.42 -21.52 -2.96
N ALA A 311 -13.89 -20.46 -2.35
CA ALA A 311 -14.70 -19.29 -1.98
C ALA A 311 -15.46 -18.75 -3.19
N ARG A 312 -16.73 -18.44 -2.98
CA ARG A 312 -17.65 -17.87 -3.99
C ARG A 312 -18.13 -16.48 -3.63
N THR A 313 -18.17 -16.18 -2.34
CA THR A 313 -18.65 -14.91 -1.84
C THR A 313 -17.75 -14.36 -0.73
N ARG A 314 -17.95 -13.10 -0.39
CA ARG A 314 -17.25 -12.43 0.72
C ARG A 314 -17.54 -13.06 2.10
N LEU A 315 -18.56 -13.92 2.21
CA LEU A 315 -18.90 -14.61 3.47
C LEU A 315 -17.81 -15.57 3.92
N SER A 316 -16.94 -16.05 3.01
CA SER A 316 -15.76 -16.81 3.38
C SER A 316 -14.85 -16.04 4.36
N GLY A 317 -14.75 -14.69 4.22
CA GLY A 317 -14.04 -13.84 5.17
C GLY A 317 -14.73 -13.79 6.54
N ALA A 318 -16.07 -13.71 6.57
CA ALA A 318 -16.83 -13.77 7.81
C ALA A 318 -16.63 -15.11 8.52
N VAL A 319 -16.69 -16.22 7.78
CA VAL A 319 -16.42 -17.56 8.34
C VAL A 319 -15.01 -17.65 8.91
N ALA A 320 -14.00 -17.06 8.24
CA ALA A 320 -12.64 -17.04 8.77
C ALA A 320 -12.56 -16.28 10.10
N GLY A 321 -13.19 -15.11 10.22
CA GLY A 321 -13.25 -14.36 11.47
C GLY A 321 -13.99 -15.11 12.58
N LEU A 322 -15.12 -15.75 12.28
CA LEU A 322 -15.86 -16.58 13.24
C LEU A 322 -15.07 -17.81 13.67
N ALA A 323 -14.31 -18.42 12.77
CA ALA A 323 -13.45 -19.55 13.10
C ALA A 323 -12.33 -19.14 14.06
N VAL A 324 -11.73 -17.95 13.87
CA VAL A 324 -10.75 -17.40 14.83
C VAL A 324 -11.41 -17.12 16.18
N LEU A 325 -12.63 -16.59 16.19
CA LEU A 325 -13.41 -16.37 17.42
C LEU A 325 -13.69 -17.68 18.16
N ALA A 326 -14.11 -18.72 17.43
CA ALA A 326 -14.36 -20.04 18.00
C ALA A 326 -13.07 -20.71 18.52
N PHE A 327 -11.92 -20.39 17.94
CA PHE A 327 -10.60 -20.87 18.40
C PHE A 327 -10.10 -20.14 19.65
N LEU A 328 -10.57 -18.92 19.93
CA LEU A 328 -10.04 -18.06 21.00
C LEU A 328 -9.95 -18.74 22.37
N PRO A 329 -10.95 -19.50 22.87
CA PRO A 329 -10.84 -20.20 24.15
C PRO A 329 -9.68 -21.23 24.20
N PHE A 330 -9.26 -21.71 23.02
CA PHE A 330 -8.18 -22.69 22.88
C PHE A 330 -6.83 -22.04 22.56
N ALA A 331 -6.76 -20.71 22.48
CA ALA A 331 -5.56 -19.99 22.06
C ALA A 331 -4.34 -20.26 22.96
N GLY A 332 -4.56 -20.66 24.24
CA GLY A 332 -3.50 -21.07 25.15
C GLY A 332 -2.60 -22.21 24.62
N VAL A 333 -3.10 -23.05 23.72
CA VAL A 333 -2.29 -24.06 23.01
C VAL A 333 -1.09 -23.46 22.28
N LEU A 334 -1.19 -22.20 21.85
CA LEU A 334 -0.13 -21.51 21.11
C LEU A 334 0.95 -20.87 22.01
N GLU A 335 0.81 -20.90 23.32
CA GLU A 335 1.78 -20.30 24.28
C GLU A 335 3.19 -20.89 24.12
N GLY A 336 3.26 -22.21 23.87
CA GLY A 336 4.51 -22.93 23.61
C GLY A 336 5.08 -22.77 22.21
N LEU A 337 4.47 -21.95 21.32
CA LEU A 337 4.96 -21.81 19.97
C LEU A 337 6.28 -21.04 19.90
N PRO A 338 7.36 -21.62 19.32
CA PRO A 338 8.65 -20.95 19.19
C PRO A 338 8.55 -19.67 18.35
N ARG A 339 9.12 -18.58 18.85
CA ARG A 339 9.15 -17.29 18.12
C ARG A 339 9.88 -17.39 16.79
N SER A 340 10.87 -18.28 16.69
CA SER A 340 11.61 -18.53 15.44
C SER A 340 10.73 -19.10 14.33
N VAL A 341 9.73 -19.92 14.66
CA VAL A 341 8.72 -20.41 13.71
C VAL A 341 7.88 -19.26 13.15
N LEU A 342 7.38 -18.38 14.03
CA LEU A 342 6.63 -17.20 13.59
C LEU A 342 7.50 -16.25 12.76
N ALA A 343 8.75 -16.03 13.17
CA ALA A 343 9.70 -15.20 12.43
C ALA A 343 9.94 -15.74 11.00
N ALA A 344 10.10 -17.07 10.87
CA ALA A 344 10.25 -17.71 9.57
C ALA A 344 9.01 -17.54 8.68
N ILE A 345 7.79 -17.63 9.25
CA ILE A 345 6.53 -17.37 8.54
C ILE A 345 6.46 -15.92 8.05
N VAL A 346 6.86 -14.96 8.90
CA VAL A 346 6.92 -13.53 8.52
C VAL A 346 7.90 -13.31 7.39
N VAL A 347 9.12 -13.87 7.48
CA VAL A 347 10.14 -13.77 6.43
C VAL A 347 9.64 -14.33 5.10
N LEU A 348 9.00 -15.50 5.11
CA LEU A 348 8.42 -16.09 3.90
C LEU A 348 7.34 -15.20 3.28
N SER A 349 6.53 -14.55 4.10
CA SER A 349 5.52 -13.60 3.65
C SER A 349 6.16 -12.32 3.09
N ALA A 350 7.19 -11.79 3.77
CA ALA A 350 7.89 -10.57 3.36
C ALA A 350 8.66 -10.75 2.05
N VAL A 351 9.32 -11.90 1.85
CA VAL A 351 10.04 -12.22 0.60
C VAL A 351 9.09 -12.16 -0.62
N SER A 352 7.80 -12.50 -0.44
CA SER A 352 6.81 -12.39 -1.52
C SER A 352 6.48 -10.94 -1.93
N LEU A 353 6.81 -9.95 -1.09
CA LEU A 353 6.64 -8.52 -1.37
C LEU A 353 7.83 -7.92 -2.12
N LEU A 354 8.96 -8.64 -2.21
CA LEU A 354 10.14 -8.19 -2.95
C LEU A 354 9.85 -8.25 -4.46
N GLN A 355 9.75 -7.09 -5.09
CA GLN A 355 9.45 -6.94 -6.51
C GLN A 355 10.73 -6.60 -7.31
N VAL A 356 11.79 -7.38 -7.12
CA VAL A 356 13.12 -7.11 -7.73
C VAL A 356 13.05 -7.12 -9.26
N ARG A 357 12.32 -8.08 -9.83
CA ARG A 357 12.15 -8.20 -11.28
C ARG A 357 11.45 -6.98 -11.87
N GLU A 358 10.41 -6.52 -11.21
CA GLU A 358 9.61 -5.36 -11.60
C GLU A 358 10.41 -4.06 -11.49
N LEU A 359 11.26 -3.92 -10.46
CA LEU A 359 12.18 -2.78 -10.31
C LEU A 359 13.21 -2.76 -11.44
N PHE A 360 13.75 -3.94 -11.80
CA PHE A 360 14.69 -4.06 -12.93
C PHE A 360 14.02 -3.74 -14.29
N GLN A 361 12.78 -4.17 -14.49
CA GLN A 361 12.01 -3.81 -15.67
C GLN A 361 11.77 -2.30 -15.75
N LEU A 362 11.44 -1.63 -14.63
CA LEU A 362 11.30 -0.17 -14.61
C LEU A 362 12.60 0.52 -15.04
N TRP A 363 13.75 0.02 -14.57
CA TRP A 363 15.05 0.59 -14.98
C TRP A 363 15.28 0.49 -16.48
N ARG A 364 14.86 -0.61 -17.08
CA ARG A 364 15.02 -0.85 -18.52
C ARG A 364 14.08 0.00 -19.38
N TYR A 365 12.83 0.21 -18.95
CA TYR A 365 11.82 0.87 -19.76
C TYR A 365 11.54 2.33 -19.41
N ALA A 366 11.78 2.75 -18.18
CA ALA A 366 11.40 4.06 -17.68
C ALA A 366 12.34 4.56 -16.57
N LYS A 367 13.54 5.01 -16.97
CA LYS A 367 14.62 5.41 -16.03
C LYS A 367 14.16 6.43 -14.97
N SER A 368 13.37 7.42 -15.34
CA SER A 368 12.84 8.43 -14.40
C SER A 368 11.90 7.82 -13.36
N GLN A 369 11.07 6.84 -13.75
CA GLN A 369 10.21 6.14 -12.80
C GLN A 369 11.01 5.15 -11.94
N ALA A 370 12.04 4.54 -12.51
CA ALA A 370 12.95 3.66 -11.78
C ALA A 370 13.75 4.43 -10.71
N SER A 371 14.22 5.65 -11.02
CA SER A 371 14.92 6.49 -10.02
C SER A 371 13.99 6.85 -8.85
N THR A 372 12.72 7.17 -9.12
CA THR A 372 11.71 7.40 -8.08
C THR A 372 11.50 6.15 -7.21
N ALA A 373 11.42 4.97 -7.83
CA ALA A 373 11.26 3.71 -7.11
C ALA A 373 12.49 3.40 -6.23
N LEU A 374 13.70 3.54 -6.77
CA LEU A 374 14.96 3.32 -6.03
C LEU A 374 15.14 4.33 -4.91
N ALA A 375 14.82 5.62 -5.15
CA ALA A 375 14.87 6.63 -4.10
C ALA A 375 13.88 6.31 -2.97
N THR A 376 12.65 5.91 -3.30
CA THR A 376 11.65 5.49 -2.29
C THR A 376 12.12 4.26 -1.53
N PHE A 377 12.72 3.28 -2.21
CA PHE A 377 13.32 2.10 -1.60
C PHE A 377 14.43 2.50 -0.59
N ALA A 378 15.36 3.33 -1.00
CA ALA A 378 16.46 3.80 -0.15
C ALA A 378 15.93 4.62 1.05
N LEU A 379 14.99 5.54 0.82
CA LEU A 379 14.34 6.30 1.89
C LEU A 379 13.67 5.37 2.90
N THR A 380 13.00 4.31 2.46
CA THR A 380 12.36 3.34 3.35
C THR A 380 13.37 2.66 4.26
N LEU A 381 14.56 2.30 3.75
CA LEU A 381 15.60 1.66 4.54
C LEU A 381 16.27 2.62 5.52
N VAL A 382 16.55 3.86 5.09
CA VAL A 382 17.30 4.85 5.87
C VAL A 382 16.45 5.45 6.97
N MET A 383 15.17 5.71 6.70
CA MET A 383 14.26 6.35 7.65
C MET A 383 13.63 5.40 8.66
N ALA A 384 13.94 4.10 8.63
CA ALA A 384 13.44 3.14 9.61
C ALA A 384 13.81 3.58 11.05
N PRO A 385 12.87 3.52 12.02
CA PRO A 385 11.54 2.91 11.90
C PRO A 385 10.45 3.78 11.26
N ARG A 386 10.66 5.10 11.09
CA ARG A 386 9.69 6.07 10.58
C ARG A 386 9.43 5.93 9.07
N VAL A 387 9.03 4.73 8.66
CA VAL A 387 8.75 4.40 7.23
C VAL A 387 7.55 5.17 6.66
N ASP A 388 6.69 5.72 7.51
CA ASP A 388 5.60 6.63 7.15
C ASP A 388 6.11 7.89 6.44
N TYR A 389 7.18 8.51 6.93
CA TYR A 389 7.81 9.66 6.26
C TYR A 389 8.46 9.26 4.94
N ALA A 390 9.06 8.08 4.87
CA ALA A 390 9.65 7.60 3.62
C ALA A 390 8.59 7.50 2.49
N VAL A 391 7.37 7.08 2.83
CA VAL A 391 6.25 7.05 1.89
C VAL A 391 5.86 8.44 1.45
N VAL A 392 5.70 9.38 2.39
CA VAL A 392 5.34 10.78 2.08
C VAL A 392 6.37 11.40 1.14
N LEU A 393 7.66 11.26 1.46
CA LEU A 393 8.74 11.76 0.61
C LEU A 393 8.77 11.07 -0.76
N GLY A 394 8.54 9.75 -0.82
CA GLY A 394 8.46 9.01 -2.08
C GLY A 394 7.32 9.49 -2.97
N VAL A 395 6.12 9.72 -2.38
CA VAL A 395 4.97 10.29 -3.10
C VAL A 395 5.26 11.71 -3.56
N SER A 396 5.83 12.56 -2.69
CA SER A 396 6.23 13.93 -3.05
C SER A 396 7.22 13.94 -4.20
N LEU A 397 8.23 13.06 -4.18
CA LEU A 397 9.19 12.90 -5.27
C LEU A 397 8.53 12.46 -6.57
N ALA A 398 7.55 11.52 -6.50
CA ALA A 398 6.82 11.08 -7.68
C ALA A 398 5.98 12.20 -8.30
N VAL A 399 5.29 12.98 -7.46
CA VAL A 399 4.50 14.15 -7.91
C VAL A 399 5.44 15.18 -8.53
N PHE A 400 6.55 15.52 -7.85
CA PHE A 400 7.55 16.46 -8.37
C PHE A 400 8.11 16.00 -9.73
N THR A 401 8.51 14.73 -9.84
CA THR A 401 9.04 14.16 -11.09
C THR A 401 7.99 14.18 -12.20
N HIS A 402 6.73 13.94 -11.86
CA HIS A 402 5.62 14.02 -12.82
C HIS A 402 5.42 15.46 -13.31
N LEU A 403 5.30 16.42 -12.39
CA LEU A 403 5.14 17.84 -12.72
C LEU A 403 6.33 18.38 -13.53
N TYR A 404 7.56 17.99 -13.16
CA TYR A 404 8.76 18.38 -13.91
C TYR A 404 8.74 17.87 -15.34
N ARG A 405 8.29 16.64 -15.57
CA ARG A 405 8.14 16.09 -16.93
C ARG A 405 7.02 16.75 -17.74
N GLU A 406 5.89 17.01 -17.09
CA GLU A 406 4.76 17.71 -17.72
C GLU A 406 5.09 19.18 -18.04
N ALA A 407 6.01 19.79 -17.28
CA ALA A 407 6.48 21.13 -17.54
C ALA A 407 7.39 21.22 -18.79
N GLN A 408 8.02 20.12 -19.21
CA GLN A 408 8.87 20.09 -20.40
C GLN A 408 8.03 20.15 -21.67
N LEU A 409 8.01 21.30 -22.32
CA LEU A 409 7.36 21.52 -23.60
C LEU A 409 8.28 21.09 -24.74
N GLY A 410 7.81 20.21 -25.61
CA GLY A 410 8.49 19.91 -26.87
C GLY A 410 8.29 21.07 -27.86
N VAL A 411 9.38 21.69 -28.30
CA VAL A 411 9.34 22.77 -29.27
C VAL A 411 10.16 22.35 -30.50
N THR A 412 9.55 22.38 -31.65
CA THR A 412 10.22 22.16 -32.97
C THR A 412 10.05 23.39 -33.81
N VAL A 413 11.14 23.91 -34.33
CA VAL A 413 11.14 25.08 -35.23
C VAL A 413 11.49 24.59 -36.63
N GLU A 414 10.62 24.84 -37.59
CA GLU A 414 10.81 24.54 -39.01
C GLU A 414 10.75 25.85 -39.78
N ARG A 415 11.69 26.06 -40.73
CA ARG A 415 11.71 27.25 -41.58
C ARG A 415 11.59 26.83 -43.04
N GLU A 416 10.56 27.36 -43.70
CA GLU A 416 10.32 27.14 -45.12
C GLU A 416 10.22 28.51 -45.81
N GLY A 417 11.31 28.91 -46.48
CA GLY A 417 11.43 30.21 -47.14
C GLY A 417 11.33 31.38 -46.15
N ASP A 418 10.31 32.22 -46.27
CA ASP A 418 10.02 33.38 -45.42
C ASP A 418 9.03 33.05 -44.26
N THR A 419 8.63 31.80 -44.12
CA THR A 419 7.72 31.34 -43.09
C THR A 419 8.46 30.48 -42.04
N VAL A 420 8.24 30.79 -40.76
CA VAL A 420 8.72 29.96 -39.63
C VAL A 420 7.53 29.35 -38.91
N THR A 421 7.53 28.04 -38.79
CA THR A 421 6.53 27.30 -38.05
C THR A 421 7.13 26.76 -36.72
N ILE A 422 6.57 27.20 -35.62
CA ILE A 422 6.91 26.68 -34.29
C ILE A 422 5.81 25.71 -33.87
N ARG A 423 6.16 24.43 -33.77
CA ARG A 423 5.25 23.38 -33.27
C ARG A 423 5.49 23.12 -31.80
N PHE A 424 4.42 23.21 -31.04
CA PHE A 424 4.41 22.88 -29.62
C PHE A 424 3.81 21.49 -29.40
N ALA A 425 4.45 20.68 -28.57
CA ALA A 425 3.96 19.34 -28.22
C ALA A 425 4.01 19.13 -26.70
N GLY A 426 2.94 18.58 -26.12
CA GLY A 426 2.82 18.33 -24.68
C GLY A 426 1.64 19.03 -24.05
N VAL A 427 1.81 19.49 -22.79
CA VAL A 427 0.80 20.25 -22.04
C VAL A 427 1.32 21.67 -21.84
N LEU A 428 0.54 22.64 -22.26
CA LEU A 428 0.90 24.05 -22.11
C LEU A 428 0.12 24.63 -20.91
N TRP A 429 0.83 24.85 -19.81
CA TRP A 429 0.30 25.30 -18.53
C TRP A 429 1.32 26.22 -17.84
N PHE A 430 0.95 26.85 -16.72
CA PHE A 430 1.84 27.83 -16.07
C PHE A 430 3.26 27.26 -15.77
N GLY A 431 3.42 25.97 -15.49
CA GLY A 431 4.74 25.35 -15.26
C GLY A 431 5.61 25.20 -16.50
N SER A 432 5.01 25.24 -17.71
CA SER A 432 5.74 25.14 -18.98
C SER A 432 5.98 26.49 -19.68
N LEU A 433 5.48 27.60 -19.11
CA LEU A 433 5.60 28.95 -19.71
C LEU A 433 7.06 29.33 -20.00
N GLN A 434 7.99 29.02 -19.09
CA GLN A 434 9.41 29.30 -19.31
C GLN A 434 9.99 28.66 -20.57
N TYR A 435 9.44 27.53 -21.01
CA TYR A 435 9.89 26.87 -22.25
C TYR A 435 9.29 27.54 -23.47
N LEU A 436 8.05 28.02 -23.36
CA LEU A 436 7.38 28.80 -24.39
C LEU A 436 8.10 30.14 -24.57
N GLU A 437 8.34 30.91 -23.52
CA GLU A 437 9.06 32.17 -23.54
C GLU A 437 10.43 32.01 -24.19
N ARG A 438 11.24 31.02 -23.75
CA ARG A 438 12.56 30.77 -24.38
C ARG A 438 12.49 30.41 -25.85
N ALA A 439 11.42 29.74 -26.27
CA ALA A 439 11.23 29.42 -27.69
C ALA A 439 10.91 30.65 -28.49
N LEU A 440 10.09 31.54 -27.96
CA LEU A 440 9.72 32.84 -28.57
C LEU A 440 10.92 33.79 -28.60
N ASP A 441 11.68 33.92 -27.48
CA ASP A 441 12.88 34.74 -27.42
C ASP A 441 13.94 34.31 -28.45
N ARG A 442 14.10 33.01 -28.67
CA ARG A 442 15.04 32.49 -29.69
C ARG A 442 14.54 32.82 -31.12
N LEU A 443 13.24 32.76 -31.33
CA LEU A 443 12.64 33.17 -32.60
C LEU A 443 12.91 34.65 -32.87
N GLU A 444 12.64 35.53 -31.90
CA GLU A 444 12.84 36.97 -32.01
C GLU A 444 14.30 37.34 -32.35
N GLN A 445 15.27 36.52 -31.97
CA GLN A 445 16.70 36.71 -32.28
C GLN A 445 17.08 36.31 -33.71
N ASP A 446 16.27 35.48 -34.41
CA ASP A 446 16.58 34.96 -35.75
C ASP A 446 15.43 35.21 -36.74
N LEU A 447 14.98 36.46 -36.82
CA LEU A 447 13.91 36.92 -37.74
C LEU A 447 14.38 37.38 -39.09
N ALA A 448 15.68 37.28 -39.42
CA ALA A 448 16.21 37.76 -40.69
C ALA A 448 15.53 37.06 -41.88
N GLY A 449 14.79 37.86 -42.70
CA GLY A 449 14.09 37.39 -43.90
C GLY A 449 12.78 36.62 -43.60
N VAL A 450 12.29 36.62 -42.37
CA VAL A 450 11.00 36.04 -41.98
C VAL A 450 9.89 37.08 -42.24
N ARG A 451 8.79 36.64 -42.86
CA ARG A 451 7.58 37.45 -43.03
C ARG A 451 6.39 36.89 -42.28
N ARG A 452 6.37 35.58 -42.09
CA ARG A 452 5.25 34.89 -41.46
C ARG A 452 5.72 33.94 -40.36
N VAL A 453 5.03 33.95 -39.21
CA VAL A 453 5.23 33.05 -38.10
C VAL A 453 3.95 32.26 -37.84
N VAL A 454 4.05 30.95 -37.80
CA VAL A 454 2.94 30.03 -37.45
C VAL A 454 3.22 29.37 -36.12
N LEU A 455 2.39 29.67 -35.15
CA LEU A 455 2.41 29.01 -33.83
C LEU A 455 1.45 27.79 -33.86
N ASP A 456 2.00 26.62 -34.16
CA ASP A 456 1.21 25.40 -34.32
C ASP A 456 1.02 24.70 -32.96
N THR A 457 -0.20 24.76 -32.46
CA THR A 457 -0.64 24.16 -31.19
C THR A 457 -1.36 22.82 -31.37
N SER A 458 -1.41 22.29 -32.61
CA SER A 458 -2.18 21.08 -32.96
C SER A 458 -1.76 19.82 -32.15
N ARG A 459 -0.51 19.76 -31.67
CA ARG A 459 0.02 18.67 -30.85
C ARG A 459 -0.04 18.95 -29.36
N LEU A 460 -0.69 20.03 -28.92
CA LEU A 460 -0.94 20.30 -27.52
C LEU A 460 -2.14 19.51 -27.01
N GLY A 461 -1.99 18.76 -25.95
CA GLY A 461 -3.09 18.02 -25.34
C GLY A 461 -4.02 18.93 -24.54
N ARG A 462 -3.47 19.89 -23.80
CA ARG A 462 -4.20 20.81 -22.93
C ARG A 462 -3.49 22.16 -22.87
N VAL A 463 -4.27 23.23 -22.89
CA VAL A 463 -3.76 24.61 -22.76
C VAL A 463 -4.54 25.30 -21.64
N ASP A 464 -3.85 25.92 -20.71
CA ASP A 464 -4.48 26.70 -19.64
C ASP A 464 -4.61 28.20 -20.01
N PHE A 465 -5.31 28.96 -19.16
CA PHE A 465 -5.56 30.38 -19.41
C PHE A 465 -4.26 31.20 -19.46
N SER A 466 -3.32 30.95 -18.55
CA SER A 466 -2.04 31.69 -18.50
C SER A 466 -1.22 31.49 -19.78
N ALA A 467 -1.26 30.27 -20.31
CA ALA A 467 -0.60 29.95 -21.56
C ALA A 467 -1.26 30.60 -22.78
N LEU A 468 -2.60 30.71 -22.78
CA LEU A 468 -3.32 31.41 -23.85
C LEU A 468 -3.01 32.90 -23.83
N MET A 469 -2.88 33.51 -22.66
CA MET A 469 -2.47 34.92 -22.52
C MET A 469 -1.07 35.12 -23.10
N LEU A 470 -0.10 34.27 -22.74
CA LEU A 470 1.27 34.39 -23.26
C LEU A 470 1.35 34.18 -24.77
N LEU A 471 0.55 33.26 -25.33
CA LEU A 471 0.45 33.10 -26.78
C LEU A 471 -0.15 34.34 -27.47
N HIS A 472 -1.12 35.00 -26.85
CA HIS A 472 -1.72 36.24 -27.34
C HIS A 472 -0.72 37.39 -27.28
N ASP A 473 -0.04 37.59 -26.14
CA ASP A 473 1.01 38.59 -25.98
C ASP A 473 2.15 38.40 -27.00
N ALA A 474 2.49 37.16 -27.31
CA ALA A 474 3.46 36.81 -28.34
C ALA A 474 2.96 37.13 -29.76
N GLU A 475 1.68 36.86 -30.04
CA GLU A 475 1.02 37.22 -31.30
C GLU A 475 1.08 38.73 -31.52
N GLU A 476 0.73 39.55 -30.51
CA GLU A 476 0.79 41.01 -30.55
C GLU A 476 2.22 41.52 -30.77
N ARG A 477 3.18 41.09 -29.97
CA ARG A 477 4.60 41.50 -30.07
C ARG A 477 5.18 41.22 -31.45
N LEU A 478 4.97 40.01 -31.97
CA LEU A 478 5.49 39.64 -33.32
C LEU A 478 4.78 40.40 -34.42
N SER A 479 3.49 40.71 -34.27
CA SER A 479 2.73 41.54 -35.22
C SER A 479 3.21 42.99 -35.21
N ASP A 480 3.55 43.56 -34.06
CA ASP A 480 4.15 44.90 -33.94
C ASP A 480 5.51 45.00 -34.62
N MET A 481 6.25 43.90 -34.75
CA MET A 481 7.50 43.79 -35.51
C MET A 481 7.25 43.70 -37.04
N GLY A 482 5.99 43.73 -37.47
CA GLY A 482 5.62 43.70 -38.91
C GLY A 482 5.53 42.29 -39.50
N LEU A 483 5.42 41.25 -38.64
CA LEU A 483 5.27 39.86 -39.07
C LEU A 483 3.80 39.45 -39.15
N GLU A 484 3.45 38.63 -40.12
CA GLU A 484 2.15 37.96 -40.16
C GLU A 484 2.17 36.77 -39.19
N VAL A 485 1.36 36.82 -38.11
CA VAL A 485 1.31 35.76 -37.09
C VAL A 485 0.01 34.98 -37.19
N ALA A 486 0.12 33.66 -37.17
CA ALA A 486 -1.04 32.75 -37.14
C ALA A 486 -0.89 31.72 -36.02
N ILE A 487 -1.86 31.70 -35.11
CA ILE A 487 -1.99 30.61 -34.11
C ILE A 487 -2.91 29.56 -34.71
N THR A 488 -2.41 28.34 -34.92
CA THR A 488 -3.16 27.24 -35.54
C THR A 488 -3.29 26.05 -34.58
N GLY A 489 -4.32 25.24 -34.81
CA GLY A 489 -4.47 23.98 -34.09
C GLY A 489 -5.01 24.07 -32.65
N LEU A 490 -5.47 25.25 -32.22
CA LEU A 490 -6.26 25.35 -31.00
C LEU A 490 -7.61 24.66 -31.19
N HIS A 491 -8.01 23.84 -30.21
CA HIS A 491 -9.25 23.08 -30.26
C HIS A 491 -10.14 23.32 -29.03
N GLY A 492 -11.46 23.21 -29.24
CA GLY A 492 -12.47 23.17 -28.18
C GLY A 492 -12.46 24.42 -27.29
N ARG A 493 -12.21 24.20 -25.98
CA ARG A 493 -12.24 25.27 -24.96
C ARG A 493 -11.12 26.30 -25.16
N GLY A 494 -9.96 25.88 -25.66
CA GLY A 494 -8.82 26.78 -25.91
C GLY A 494 -9.11 27.79 -26.98
N GLU A 495 -9.71 27.38 -28.09
CA GLU A 495 -10.12 28.23 -29.17
C GLU A 495 -11.18 29.26 -28.75
N MET A 496 -12.19 28.78 -27.98
CA MET A 496 -13.25 29.66 -27.44
C MET A 496 -12.69 30.74 -26.51
N VAL A 497 -11.74 30.37 -25.63
CA VAL A 497 -11.13 31.32 -24.69
C VAL A 497 -10.23 32.30 -25.41
N MET A 498 -9.40 31.84 -26.37
CA MET A 498 -8.56 32.70 -27.20
C MET A 498 -9.40 33.72 -27.98
N GLY A 499 -10.53 33.30 -28.56
CA GLY A 499 -11.44 34.18 -29.23
C GLY A 499 -12.13 35.25 -28.33
N ARG A 500 -12.18 35.02 -27.03
CA ARG A 500 -12.62 36.02 -26.04
C ARG A 500 -11.48 36.97 -25.67
N ILE A 501 -10.26 36.45 -25.47
CA ILE A 501 -9.07 37.28 -25.17
C ILE A 501 -8.85 38.31 -26.30
N ARG A 502 -8.93 37.89 -27.57
CA ARG A 502 -8.77 38.78 -28.74
C ARG A 502 -9.88 39.84 -28.89
N ARG A 503 -10.97 39.74 -28.17
CA ARG A 503 -12.11 40.71 -28.26
C ARG A 503 -12.14 41.71 -27.09
N GLY A 504 -11.18 41.63 -26.18
CA GLY A 504 -11.02 42.58 -25.11
C GLY A 504 -11.41 42.27 -23.78
#